data_b6f48296ff43db67f6802293242e6979
#
_entry.id   b6f48296ff43db67f6802293242e6979
#
_cell.length_a   1.000
_cell.length_b   1.000
_cell.length_c   1.000
_cell.angle_alpha   90.00
_cell.angle_beta   90.00
_cell.angle_gamma   90.00
#
_symmetry.space_group_name_H-M   'P 1'
#
loop_
_entity.id
_entity.type
_entity.pdbx_description
1 polymer ?
#
loop_
_entity_poly.entity_id
_entity_poly.type
_entity_poly.pdbx_seq_one_letter_code
_entity_poly.pdbx_strand_id
1 'polypeptide(L)'
;QPGMLLNTEPGFRTKNIMNVNLVYESKDFSSYTYESMQQRRQRVMQLDNELNACPFIELYEPSNENILTPTFGTNYLNNKGEKVFLNIHYATPAFFKLYDIKVIEGEIPDINKENRRTVFVVNKAALKALGYTSINGAGVIEENQKRANANASLQPIVAVVEDYFEGHLTSGIKPTIYPVGARFSGDLYQIAYTPGKKKELIDF
;
A
#
# COMPACT_ATOMS: atom_id res chain seq x y z
N GLN A 1 -2.39 -22.17 -25.88
CA GLN A 1 -2.38 -23.23 -24.84
C GLN A 1 -2.92 -22.62 -23.55
N PRO A 2 -4.15 -22.93 -23.13
CA PRO A 2 -4.75 -22.37 -21.91
C PRO A 2 -4.22 -22.95 -20.59
N GLY A 3 -3.35 -23.97 -20.64
CA GLY A 3 -2.95 -24.73 -19.46
C GLY A 3 -1.78 -24.17 -18.63
N MET A 4 -1.07 -23.15 -19.12
CA MET A 4 0.16 -22.67 -18.46
C MET A 4 -0.07 -21.61 -17.38
N LEU A 5 -1.25 -20.96 -17.35
CA LEU A 5 -1.58 -19.88 -16.41
C LEU A 5 -2.18 -20.36 -15.07
N LEU A 6 -2.65 -21.61 -15.00
CA LEU A 6 -3.36 -22.14 -13.82
C LEU A 6 -2.44 -22.55 -12.66
N ASN A 7 -1.12 -22.61 -12.86
CA ASN A 7 -0.16 -23.02 -11.84
C ASN A 7 0.81 -21.91 -11.39
N THR A 8 0.59 -20.67 -11.80
CA THR A 8 1.43 -19.55 -11.36
C THR A 8 0.87 -18.96 -10.10
N GLU A 9 1.55 -19.15 -8.98
CA GLU A 9 1.16 -18.48 -7.73
C GLU A 9 1.32 -16.98 -7.87
N PRO A 10 0.35 -16.17 -7.40
CA PRO A 10 0.37 -14.71 -7.56
C PRO A 10 1.47 -14.01 -6.74
N GLY A 11 2.18 -14.74 -5.87
CA GLY A 11 3.22 -14.18 -5.00
C GLY A 11 2.69 -13.43 -3.77
N PHE A 12 1.38 -13.55 -3.49
CA PHE A 12 0.75 -12.93 -2.32
C PHE A 12 -0.44 -13.77 -1.80
N ARG A 13 -0.82 -13.52 -0.53
CA ARG A 13 -1.97 -14.18 0.11
C ARG A 13 -3.27 -13.76 -0.57
N THR A 14 -4.11 -14.74 -0.91
CA THR A 14 -5.45 -14.54 -1.50
C THR A 14 -6.58 -15.05 -0.64
N LYS A 15 -6.28 -15.90 0.35
CA LYS A 15 -7.28 -16.58 1.20
C LYS A 15 -7.59 -15.76 2.45
N ASN A 16 -8.86 -15.79 2.85
CA ASN A 16 -9.37 -15.17 4.09
C ASN A 16 -9.11 -13.63 4.14
N ILE A 17 -9.21 -12.99 2.97
CA ILE A 17 -9.20 -11.53 2.86
C ILE A 17 -10.57 -11.09 2.34
N MET A 18 -11.15 -10.10 2.98
CA MET A 18 -12.40 -9.47 2.60
C MET A 18 -12.17 -7.98 2.33
N ASN A 19 -12.73 -7.48 1.24
CA ASN A 19 -12.75 -6.06 0.92
C ASN A 19 -14.10 -5.49 1.37
N VAL A 20 -14.05 -4.43 2.16
CA VAL A 20 -15.23 -3.71 2.65
C VAL A 20 -15.14 -2.27 2.19
N ASN A 21 -16.10 -1.85 1.41
CA ASN A 21 -16.24 -0.44 1.04
C ASN A 21 -17.16 0.26 2.04
N LEU A 22 -16.71 1.37 2.59
CA LEU A 22 -17.54 2.25 3.38
C LEU A 22 -18.43 3.05 2.42
N VAL A 23 -19.71 2.70 2.37
CA VAL A 23 -20.72 3.50 1.65
C VAL A 23 -21.18 4.60 2.60
N TYR A 24 -20.80 5.82 2.32
CA TYR A 24 -21.38 6.98 2.99
C TYR A 24 -22.72 7.30 2.30
N GLU A 25 -23.81 7.33 3.05
CA GLU A 25 -25.05 7.87 2.53
C GLU A 25 -24.81 9.32 2.12
N SER A 26 -24.91 9.59 0.82
CA SER A 26 -24.38 10.76 0.12
C SER A 26 -25.09 12.08 0.39
N LYS A 27 -25.97 12.18 1.38
CA LYS A 27 -26.72 13.41 1.62
C LYS A 27 -25.91 14.59 2.16
N ASP A 28 -24.73 14.34 2.77
CA ASP A 28 -23.99 15.40 3.49
C ASP A 28 -22.54 15.63 3.00
N PHE A 29 -22.04 14.87 2.03
CA PHE A 29 -20.62 14.93 1.64
C PHE A 29 -20.35 15.70 0.33
N SER A 30 -21.34 16.37 -0.25
CA SER A 30 -21.14 17.18 -1.46
C SER A 30 -20.34 18.48 -1.23
N SER A 31 -20.09 18.84 0.04
CA SER A 31 -19.28 19.98 0.42
C SER A 31 -18.12 19.54 1.32
N TYR A 32 -16.88 19.78 0.89
CA TYR A 32 -15.68 19.66 1.71
C TYR A 32 -15.65 20.77 2.77
N THR A 33 -16.56 20.72 3.73
CA THR A 33 -16.55 21.62 4.86
C THR A 33 -15.68 21.07 5.98
N TYR A 34 -15.16 21.94 6.84
CA TYR A 34 -14.43 21.53 8.04
C TYR A 34 -15.23 20.55 8.90
N GLU A 35 -16.54 20.77 9.02
CA GLU A 35 -17.47 19.94 9.78
C GLU A 35 -17.62 18.53 9.17
N SER A 36 -17.77 18.42 7.87
CA SER A 36 -17.84 17.11 7.18
C SER A 36 -16.53 16.32 7.32
N MET A 37 -15.38 16.97 7.31
CA MET A 37 -14.09 16.34 7.54
C MET A 37 -13.93 15.85 8.99
N GLN A 38 -14.45 16.58 9.98
CA GLN A 38 -14.42 16.16 11.38
C GLN A 38 -15.34 14.96 11.63
N GLN A 39 -16.54 14.95 11.07
CA GLN A 39 -17.46 13.82 11.16
C GLN A 39 -16.87 12.55 10.51
N ARG A 40 -16.27 12.70 9.34
CA ARG A 40 -15.56 11.58 8.67
C ARG A 40 -14.44 11.04 9.55
N ARG A 41 -13.63 11.92 10.15
CA ARG A 41 -12.54 11.52 11.06
C ARG A 41 -13.07 10.75 12.28
N GLN A 42 -14.16 11.18 12.88
CA GLN A 42 -14.78 10.50 14.02
C GLN A 42 -15.29 9.10 13.65
N ARG A 43 -15.99 8.96 12.52
CA ARG A 43 -16.46 7.65 12.03
C ARG A 43 -15.32 6.68 11.77
N VAL A 44 -14.26 7.18 11.15
CA VAL A 44 -13.06 6.39 10.89
C VAL A 44 -12.39 5.93 12.18
N MET A 45 -12.32 6.80 13.21
CA MET A 45 -11.78 6.43 14.53
C MET A 45 -12.65 5.39 15.23
N GLN A 46 -13.97 5.52 15.13
CA GLN A 46 -14.90 4.56 15.69
C GLN A 46 -14.74 3.19 15.03
N LEU A 47 -14.70 3.16 13.69
CA LEU A 47 -14.50 1.94 12.95
C LEU A 47 -13.15 1.27 13.28
N ASP A 48 -12.08 2.04 13.39
CA ASP A 48 -10.78 1.50 13.83
C ASP A 48 -10.89 0.81 15.19
N ASN A 49 -11.64 1.41 16.13
CA ASN A 49 -11.83 0.80 17.45
C ASN A 49 -12.65 -0.49 17.38
N GLU A 50 -13.70 -0.52 16.56
CA GLU A 50 -14.53 -1.70 16.34
C GLU A 50 -13.71 -2.83 15.66
N LEU A 51 -12.97 -2.51 14.61
CA LEU A 51 -12.11 -3.50 13.93
C LEU A 51 -11.04 -4.07 14.86
N ASN A 52 -10.42 -3.23 15.69
CA ASN A 52 -9.43 -3.68 16.68
C ASN A 52 -10.04 -4.51 17.81
N ALA A 53 -11.31 -4.31 18.13
CA ALA A 53 -12.02 -5.07 19.16
C ALA A 53 -12.57 -6.41 18.65
N CYS A 54 -12.68 -6.58 17.33
CA CYS A 54 -13.24 -7.79 16.75
C CYS A 54 -12.26 -8.98 16.86
N PRO A 55 -12.62 -10.08 17.55
CA PRO A 55 -11.73 -11.22 17.77
C PRO A 55 -11.49 -12.07 16.52
N PHE A 56 -12.23 -11.81 15.45
CA PHE A 56 -12.16 -12.56 14.19
C PHE A 56 -11.29 -11.87 13.14
N ILE A 57 -10.77 -10.67 13.45
CA ILE A 57 -9.89 -9.90 12.57
C ILE A 57 -8.44 -10.13 13.00
N GLU A 58 -7.62 -10.59 12.06
CA GLU A 58 -6.17 -10.73 12.25
C GLU A 58 -5.44 -9.44 11.97
N LEU A 59 -5.75 -8.82 10.82
CA LEU A 59 -5.16 -7.57 10.35
C LEU A 59 -6.15 -6.83 9.46
N TYR A 60 -6.03 -5.52 9.35
CA TYR A 60 -6.74 -4.74 8.35
C TYR A 60 -5.87 -3.61 7.79
N GLU A 61 -6.15 -3.26 6.54
CA GLU A 61 -5.51 -2.18 5.79
C GLU A 61 -6.56 -1.16 5.37
N PRO A 62 -6.58 0.05 5.96
CA PRO A 62 -7.44 1.13 5.51
C PRO A 62 -6.79 1.88 4.34
N SER A 63 -7.25 1.66 3.12
CA SER A 63 -6.68 2.28 1.93
C SER A 63 -7.74 2.48 0.85
N ASN A 64 -7.47 3.30 -0.14
CA ASN A 64 -8.23 3.35 -1.39
C ASN A 64 -7.77 2.30 -2.39
N GLU A 65 -6.71 1.58 -2.08
CA GLU A 65 -6.03 0.64 -2.96
C GLU A 65 -5.99 -0.73 -2.32
N ASN A 66 -6.17 -1.76 -3.11
CA ASN A 66 -5.89 -3.13 -2.75
C ASN A 66 -4.82 -3.70 -3.69
N ILE A 67 -4.38 -4.93 -3.44
CA ILE A 67 -3.30 -5.54 -4.23
C ILE A 67 -3.64 -5.69 -5.73
N LEU A 68 -4.92 -5.66 -6.09
CA LEU A 68 -5.41 -5.76 -7.47
C LEU A 68 -5.81 -4.41 -8.06
N THR A 69 -5.75 -3.33 -7.28
CA THR A 69 -6.09 -1.99 -7.77
C THR A 69 -5.06 -1.55 -8.80
N PRO A 70 -5.49 -1.10 -9.99
CA PRO A 70 -4.57 -0.53 -10.95
C PRO A 70 -3.81 0.65 -10.34
N THR A 71 -2.50 0.55 -10.32
CA THR A 71 -1.64 1.64 -9.82
C THR A 71 -1.44 2.69 -10.89
N PHE A 72 -1.33 3.93 -10.48
CA PHE A 72 -0.77 4.98 -11.33
C PHE A 72 0.75 5.04 -11.14
N GLY A 73 1.45 5.72 -12.01
CA GLY A 73 2.89 5.84 -11.90
C GLY A 73 3.38 7.24 -12.25
N THR A 74 4.59 7.52 -11.83
CA THR A 74 5.30 8.76 -12.16
C THR A 74 6.79 8.50 -12.30
N ASN A 75 7.51 9.52 -12.74
CA ASN A 75 8.95 9.45 -12.84
C ASN A 75 9.63 9.79 -11.51
N TYR A 76 10.55 8.93 -11.13
CA TYR A 76 11.48 9.13 -10.03
C TYR A 76 12.90 9.32 -10.56
N LEU A 77 13.70 10.06 -9.83
CA LEU A 77 15.13 10.21 -10.09
C LEU A 77 15.91 9.38 -9.08
N ASN A 78 16.91 8.65 -9.56
CA ASN A 78 17.87 7.93 -8.72
C ASN A 78 19.03 8.86 -8.25
N ASN A 79 20.00 8.31 -7.53
CA ASN A 79 21.16 9.06 -7.01
C ASN A 79 22.09 9.63 -8.11
N LYS A 80 21.97 9.16 -9.36
CA LYS A 80 22.69 9.70 -10.53
C LYS A 80 21.87 10.75 -11.28
N GLY A 81 20.64 11.04 -10.86
CA GLY A 81 19.70 11.92 -11.55
C GLY A 81 19.04 11.29 -12.78
N GLU A 82 19.17 9.97 -12.95
CA GLU A 82 18.52 9.25 -14.04
C GLU A 82 17.03 9.06 -13.75
N LYS A 83 16.22 9.25 -14.79
CA LYS A 83 14.76 9.17 -14.72
C LYS A 83 14.27 7.73 -14.90
N VAL A 84 13.47 7.26 -13.97
CA VAL A 84 12.85 5.93 -13.98
C VAL A 84 11.36 6.04 -13.71
N PHE A 85 10.54 5.46 -14.57
CA PHE A 85 9.10 5.38 -14.33
C PHE A 85 8.80 4.24 -13.36
N LEU A 86 8.13 4.57 -12.24
CA LEU A 86 7.70 3.60 -11.25
C LEU A 86 6.19 3.68 -11.05
N ASN A 87 5.55 2.52 -10.90
CA ASN A 87 4.19 2.48 -10.38
C ASN A 87 4.20 2.82 -8.90
N ILE A 88 3.15 3.48 -8.43
CA ILE A 88 3.01 3.89 -7.04
C ILE A 88 1.86 3.10 -6.42
N HIS A 89 2.11 2.53 -5.25
CA HIS A 89 1.10 1.90 -4.42
C HIS A 89 1.25 2.40 -2.99
N TYR A 90 0.30 3.22 -2.54
CA TYR A 90 0.28 3.71 -1.16
C TYR A 90 -0.14 2.60 -0.21
N ALA A 91 0.61 2.42 0.87
CA ALA A 91 0.39 1.33 1.82
C ALA A 91 0.65 1.78 3.26
N THR A 92 0.06 1.06 4.23
CA THR A 92 0.53 1.06 5.61
C THR A 92 1.44 -0.17 5.83
N PRO A 93 2.18 -0.28 6.95
CA PRO A 93 2.94 -1.50 7.24
C PRO A 93 2.09 -2.77 7.27
N ALA A 94 0.79 -2.66 7.61
CA ALA A 94 -0.13 -3.79 7.64
C ALA A 94 -0.36 -4.43 6.27
N PHE A 95 -0.29 -3.66 5.19
CA PHE A 95 -0.47 -4.15 3.81
C PHE A 95 0.44 -5.35 3.50
N PHE A 96 1.72 -5.24 3.81
CA PHE A 96 2.70 -6.29 3.51
C PHE A 96 2.44 -7.56 4.32
N LYS A 97 2.04 -7.42 5.58
CA LYS A 97 1.67 -8.52 6.46
C LYS A 97 0.36 -9.20 6.02
N LEU A 98 -0.63 -8.39 5.66
CA LEU A 98 -1.96 -8.85 5.24
C LEU A 98 -1.87 -9.73 3.99
N TYR A 99 -1.05 -9.32 3.02
CA TYR A 99 -0.85 -10.06 1.77
C TYR A 99 0.32 -11.04 1.80
N ASP A 100 1.02 -11.19 2.92
CA ASP A 100 2.20 -12.05 3.08
C ASP A 100 3.31 -11.73 2.07
N ILE A 101 3.52 -10.45 1.81
CA ILE A 101 4.58 -9.97 0.93
C ILE A 101 5.88 -9.92 1.72
N LYS A 102 6.86 -10.71 1.29
CA LYS A 102 8.13 -10.87 2.01
C LYS A 102 9.05 -9.68 1.83
N VAL A 103 9.61 -9.19 2.92
CA VAL A 103 10.74 -8.26 2.91
C VAL A 103 12.02 -9.05 2.65
N ILE A 104 12.78 -8.66 1.61
CA ILE A 104 14.01 -9.33 1.20
C ILE A 104 15.24 -8.65 1.78
N GLU A 105 15.20 -7.32 1.86
CA GLU A 105 16.29 -6.50 2.36
C GLU A 105 15.73 -5.31 3.13
N GLY A 106 16.40 -4.91 4.19
CA GLY A 106 15.97 -3.81 5.05
C GLY A 106 14.83 -4.17 5.97
N GLU A 107 14.12 -3.15 6.44
CA GLU A 107 13.02 -3.30 7.37
C GLU A 107 11.96 -2.22 7.09
N ILE A 108 10.68 -2.61 7.15
CA ILE A 108 9.57 -1.67 7.13
C ILE A 108 9.31 -1.27 8.57
N PRO A 109 9.59 0.00 8.94
CA PRO A 109 9.44 0.44 10.31
C PRO A 109 7.97 0.44 10.74
N ASP A 110 7.76 0.24 12.03
CA ASP A 110 6.44 0.45 12.60
C ASP A 110 6.09 1.95 12.54
N ILE A 111 5.02 2.28 11.81
CA ILE A 111 4.59 3.65 11.59
C ILE A 111 3.22 3.80 12.26
N ASN A 112 3.19 4.60 13.31
CA ASN A 112 1.99 4.86 14.09
C ASN A 112 1.51 6.32 13.94
N LYS A 113 0.42 6.67 14.62
CA LYS A 113 -0.19 8.01 14.58
C LYS A 113 0.72 9.11 15.14
N GLU A 114 1.69 8.77 15.96
CA GLU A 114 2.61 9.72 16.62
C GLU A 114 3.78 10.08 15.69
N ASN A 115 4.19 9.10 14.90
CA ASN A 115 5.35 9.21 14.03
C ASN A 115 4.96 9.38 12.55
N ARG A 116 4.11 10.24 12.17
CA ARG A 116 3.52 10.45 10.82
C ARG A 116 4.53 10.53 9.65
N ARG A 117 5.56 9.70 9.72
CA ARG A 117 6.64 9.62 8.75
C ARG A 117 6.20 8.75 7.56
N THR A 118 6.47 9.20 6.36
CA THR A 118 6.40 8.35 5.16
C THR A 118 7.80 7.83 4.84
N VAL A 119 7.91 6.54 4.58
CA VAL A 119 9.14 5.90 4.12
C VAL A 119 8.91 5.25 2.76
N PHE A 120 9.98 5.00 2.01
CA PHE A 120 9.87 4.39 0.69
C PHE A 120 10.38 2.95 0.72
N VAL A 121 9.49 2.06 0.28
CA VAL A 121 9.76 0.65 0.03
C VAL A 121 9.64 0.41 -1.46
N VAL A 122 10.43 -0.49 -2.01
CA VAL A 122 10.37 -0.84 -3.44
C VAL A 122 10.31 -2.36 -3.61
N ASN A 123 9.75 -2.84 -4.73
CA ASN A 123 9.90 -4.24 -5.08
C ASN A 123 11.24 -4.49 -5.80
N LYS A 124 11.62 -5.75 -6.01
CA LYS A 124 12.88 -6.12 -6.69
C LYS A 124 12.98 -5.50 -8.08
N ALA A 125 11.88 -5.51 -8.82
CA ALA A 125 11.84 -4.94 -10.16
C ALA A 125 12.16 -3.42 -10.16
N ALA A 126 11.63 -2.67 -9.18
CA ALA A 126 11.90 -1.25 -9.04
C ALA A 126 13.34 -0.96 -8.59
N LEU A 127 13.88 -1.74 -7.64
CA LEU A 127 15.27 -1.61 -7.23
C LEU A 127 16.21 -1.75 -8.44
N LYS A 128 15.99 -2.79 -9.25
CA LYS A 128 16.75 -3.03 -10.48
C LYS A 128 16.56 -1.92 -11.51
N ALA A 129 15.33 -1.46 -11.73
CA ALA A 129 15.03 -0.38 -12.67
C ALA A 129 15.73 0.94 -12.28
N LEU A 130 15.84 1.21 -10.97
CA LEU A 130 16.57 2.36 -10.41
C LEU A 130 18.10 2.21 -10.53
N GLY A 131 18.60 1.06 -10.98
CA GLY A 131 20.04 0.80 -11.13
C GLY A 131 20.75 0.45 -9.82
N TYR A 132 20.00 0.06 -8.79
CA TYR A 132 20.55 -0.36 -7.50
C TYR A 132 20.63 -1.88 -7.39
N THR A 133 21.63 -2.35 -6.64
CA THR A 133 21.78 -3.77 -6.28
C THR A 133 21.45 -4.05 -4.81
N SER A 134 21.34 -3.00 -4.00
CA SER A 134 21.09 -3.03 -2.56
C SER A 134 20.48 -1.70 -2.14
N ILE A 135 19.83 -1.66 -0.96
CA ILE A 135 19.33 -0.40 -0.38
C ILE A 135 20.45 0.49 0.19
N ASN A 136 21.65 -0.04 0.33
CA ASN A 136 22.77 0.73 0.88
C ASN A 136 23.13 1.93 -0.01
N GLY A 137 22.85 3.13 0.49
CA GLY A 137 23.01 4.38 -0.27
C GLY A 137 21.98 4.61 -1.37
N ALA A 138 20.96 3.75 -1.51
CA ALA A 138 19.89 3.91 -2.47
C ALA A 138 18.91 4.99 -2.01
N GLY A 139 18.58 5.91 -2.91
CA GLY A 139 17.62 6.96 -2.66
C GLY A 139 16.82 7.32 -3.90
N VAL A 140 15.67 7.89 -3.70
CA VAL A 140 14.76 8.34 -4.76
C VAL A 140 14.15 9.69 -4.44
N ILE A 141 13.77 10.40 -5.47
CA ILE A 141 12.94 11.60 -5.37
C ILE A 141 12.00 11.66 -6.56
N GLU A 142 10.76 12.03 -6.36
CA GLU A 142 9.83 12.26 -7.46
C GLU A 142 10.31 13.44 -8.33
N GLU A 143 10.26 13.26 -9.65
CA GLU A 143 10.73 14.27 -10.60
C GLU A 143 10.06 15.64 -10.38
N ASN A 144 8.75 15.65 -10.13
CA ASN A 144 8.01 16.89 -9.90
C ASN A 144 8.43 17.60 -8.61
N GLN A 145 8.75 16.84 -7.54
CA GLN A 145 9.29 17.43 -6.32
C GLN A 145 10.66 18.08 -6.56
N LYS A 146 11.53 17.42 -7.34
CA LYS A 146 12.84 17.96 -7.68
C LYS A 146 12.76 19.19 -8.57
N ARG A 147 11.76 19.22 -9.48
CA ARG A 147 11.48 20.41 -10.30
C ARG A 147 10.96 21.59 -9.46
N ALA A 148 10.05 21.32 -8.52
CA ALA A 148 9.49 22.33 -7.63
C ALA A 148 10.53 22.90 -6.65
N ASN A 149 11.46 22.06 -6.21
CA ASN A 149 12.54 22.43 -5.29
C ASN A 149 13.86 21.76 -5.69
N ALA A 150 14.73 22.50 -6.37
CA ALA A 150 16.04 22.00 -6.81
C ALA A 150 16.93 21.51 -5.66
N ASN A 151 16.72 22.01 -4.44
CA ASN A 151 17.45 21.61 -3.23
C ASN A 151 16.83 20.42 -2.51
N ALA A 152 15.69 19.89 -2.98
CA ALA A 152 15.07 18.73 -2.36
C ALA A 152 16.02 17.52 -2.43
N SER A 153 16.17 16.86 -1.28
CA SER A 153 17.06 15.69 -1.12
C SER A 153 16.36 14.41 -1.52
N LEU A 154 17.14 13.45 -2.01
CA LEU A 154 16.64 12.09 -2.20
C LEU A 154 16.18 11.50 -0.86
N GLN A 155 15.13 10.73 -0.91
CA GLN A 155 14.63 9.98 0.24
C GLN A 155 15.21 8.58 0.20
N PRO A 156 15.70 8.04 1.33
CA PRO A 156 16.28 6.71 1.37
C PRO A 156 15.22 5.63 1.10
N ILE A 157 15.60 4.59 0.36
CA ILE A 157 14.84 3.35 0.27
C ILE A 157 15.14 2.55 1.54
N VAL A 158 14.11 2.19 2.31
CA VAL A 158 14.30 1.52 3.62
C VAL A 158 14.16 0.01 3.54
N ALA A 159 13.45 -0.50 2.53
CA ALA A 159 13.27 -1.94 2.35
C ALA A 159 13.00 -2.30 0.88
N VAL A 160 13.32 -3.54 0.55
CA VAL A 160 12.95 -4.21 -0.71
C VAL A 160 12.03 -5.37 -0.38
N VAL A 161 10.95 -5.48 -1.13
CA VAL A 161 9.99 -6.58 -1.03
C VAL A 161 10.01 -7.47 -2.28
N GLU A 162 9.49 -8.69 -2.13
CA GLU A 162 9.30 -9.60 -3.25
C GLU A 162 8.41 -8.98 -4.33
N ASP A 163 8.65 -9.40 -5.57
CA ASP A 163 7.77 -9.07 -6.68
C ASP A 163 6.48 -9.89 -6.60
N TYR A 164 5.37 -9.29 -6.96
CA TYR A 164 4.10 -9.97 -7.17
C TYR A 164 3.41 -9.45 -8.43
N PHE A 165 2.43 -10.21 -8.91
CA PHE A 165 1.64 -9.81 -10.08
C PHE A 165 0.52 -8.86 -9.68
N GLU A 166 0.62 -7.61 -10.08
CA GLU A 166 -0.45 -6.61 -9.90
C GLU A 166 -1.53 -6.80 -10.97
N GLY A 167 -2.79 -6.86 -10.54
CA GLY A 167 -3.91 -7.03 -11.44
C GLY A 167 -3.98 -8.44 -12.05
N HIS A 168 -3.96 -8.55 -13.37
CA HIS A 168 -3.96 -9.84 -14.05
C HIS A 168 -2.55 -10.42 -14.15
N LEU A 169 -2.42 -11.74 -13.95
CA LEU A 169 -1.17 -12.49 -14.09
C LEU A 169 -0.47 -12.28 -15.45
N THR A 170 -1.25 -11.89 -16.47
CA THR A 170 -0.74 -11.58 -17.81
C THR A 170 -0.05 -10.22 -17.93
N SER A 171 -0.21 -9.33 -16.95
CA SER A 171 0.36 -7.97 -16.99
C SER A 171 1.85 -7.92 -16.67
N GLY A 172 2.42 -9.03 -16.17
CA GLY A 172 3.81 -9.10 -15.73
C GLY A 172 4.07 -8.35 -14.42
N ILE A 173 5.31 -8.44 -13.96
CA ILE A 173 5.78 -7.74 -12.76
C ILE A 173 6.14 -6.31 -13.13
N LYS A 174 5.59 -5.35 -12.41
CA LYS A 174 5.84 -3.92 -12.62
C LYS A 174 6.80 -3.37 -11.57
N PRO A 175 7.76 -2.53 -11.98
CA PRO A 175 8.57 -1.77 -11.03
C PRO A 175 7.68 -0.87 -10.18
N THR A 176 7.58 -1.15 -8.88
CA THR A 176 6.65 -0.50 -7.96
C THR A 176 7.36 0.08 -6.75
N ILE A 177 7.02 1.34 -6.43
CA ILE A 177 7.41 2.02 -5.21
C ILE A 177 6.19 2.14 -4.29
N TYR A 178 6.41 1.88 -3.02
CA TYR A 178 5.42 1.97 -1.96
C TYR A 178 5.78 3.12 -1.03
N PRO A 179 5.09 4.27 -1.12
CA PRO A 179 5.10 5.24 -0.04
C PRO A 179 4.34 4.64 1.14
N VAL A 180 5.05 4.26 2.19
CA VAL A 180 4.48 3.62 3.38
C VAL A 180 4.33 4.65 4.48
N GLY A 181 3.10 4.87 4.93
CA GLY A 181 2.75 5.87 5.94
C GLY A 181 1.85 5.33 7.04
N ALA A 182 1.55 6.18 8.03
CA ALA A 182 0.71 5.82 9.16
C ALA A 182 -0.73 5.50 8.75
N ARG A 183 -1.22 6.16 7.71
CA ARG A 183 -2.55 5.94 7.16
C ARG A 183 -2.72 6.74 5.88
N PHE A 184 -3.27 6.11 4.88
CA PHE A 184 -3.89 6.79 3.74
C PHE A 184 -5.40 6.76 3.96
N SER A 185 -6.05 7.92 3.93
CA SER A 185 -7.50 7.97 4.08
C SER A 185 -8.16 7.29 2.90
N GLY A 186 -8.91 6.25 3.15
CA GLY A 186 -9.63 5.52 2.13
C GLY A 186 -10.99 5.07 2.62
N ASP A 187 -11.85 4.75 1.68
CA ASP A 187 -13.17 4.21 1.94
C ASP A 187 -13.17 2.67 1.79
N LEU A 188 -12.01 2.10 1.42
CA LEU A 188 -11.80 0.67 1.28
C LEU A 188 -11.04 0.13 2.50
N TYR A 189 -11.58 -0.94 3.08
CA TYR A 189 -10.91 -1.72 4.13
C TYR A 189 -10.67 -3.12 3.60
N GLN A 190 -9.42 -3.56 3.69
CA GLN A 190 -9.01 -4.92 3.37
C GLN A 190 -8.79 -5.64 4.69
N ILE A 191 -9.58 -6.66 4.96
CA ILE A 191 -9.62 -7.32 6.27
C ILE A 191 -9.17 -8.76 6.10
N ALA A 192 -8.09 -9.14 6.76
CA ALA A 192 -7.70 -10.53 6.95
C ALA A 192 -8.40 -11.07 8.18
N TYR A 193 -9.18 -12.12 8.01
CA TYR A 193 -9.99 -12.73 9.06
C TYR A 193 -9.58 -14.17 9.36
N THR A 194 -9.85 -14.61 10.56
CA THR A 194 -9.59 -15.98 11.03
C THR A 194 -10.29 -16.99 10.12
N PRO A 195 -9.59 -18.02 9.60
CA PRO A 195 -10.19 -19.07 8.77
C PRO A 195 -11.46 -19.66 9.38
N GLY A 196 -12.52 -19.76 8.59
CA GLY A 196 -13.81 -20.29 9.01
C GLY A 196 -14.72 -19.31 9.77
N LYS A 197 -14.25 -18.08 10.05
CA LYS A 197 -14.99 -17.08 10.83
C LYS A 197 -15.62 -15.96 10.01
N LYS A 198 -15.77 -16.16 8.69
CA LYS A 198 -16.34 -15.15 7.79
C LYS A 198 -17.77 -14.75 8.18
N LYS A 199 -18.59 -15.72 8.57
CA LYS A 199 -20.00 -15.46 8.94
C LYS A 199 -20.07 -14.63 10.21
N GLU A 200 -19.34 -15.04 11.24
CA GLU A 200 -19.29 -14.34 12.53
C GLU A 200 -18.72 -12.90 12.38
N LEU A 201 -17.78 -12.71 11.45
CA LEU A 201 -17.27 -11.37 11.14
C LEU A 201 -18.32 -10.48 10.47
N ILE A 202 -19.16 -11.04 9.59
CA ILE A 202 -20.23 -10.29 8.91
C ILE A 202 -21.35 -9.92 9.88
N ASP A 203 -21.61 -10.79 10.86
CA ASP A 203 -22.66 -10.61 11.87
C ASP A 203 -22.20 -9.70 13.05
N PHE A 204 -20.90 -9.37 13.13
CA PHE A 204 -20.28 -8.48 14.13
C PHE A 204 -20.55 -7.01 13.81
#